data_8b20c7cea406f0d8ca2d013f71b45e89
#
_entry.id   8b20c7cea406f0d8ca2d013f71b45e89
#
_cell.length_a   1.000
_cell.length_b   1.000
_cell.length_c   1.000
_cell.angle_alpha   90.00
_cell.angle_beta   90.00
_cell.angle_gamma   90.00
#
_symmetry.space_group_name_H-M   'P 1'
#
loop_
_entity.id
_entity.type
_entity.pdbx_description
1 polymer ?
#
loop_
_entity_poly.entity_id
_entity_poly.type
_entity_poly.pdbx_seq_one_letter_code
_entity_poly.pdbx_strand_id
1 'polypeptide(L)'
;DTPLIDLPNENKNTGRIFPVYPNTKKLSVNYIRKIIENAFESLNTKIDETLPEYLVKKYNLLDSNSAIHKIHFPNSLDELEIARKRLVFEELLTFELALLSLKNQYSTDIKGIQYDKNVHMSDVINSLPFRLTKAQLRVLEEIDKDMESDKSMNRLLQGDVGSGKTVVAMISAYKAVKSGYQVAVMAPTTILASQHLVNFNKILDQFGIRCELLISSLTKKQKQNVLERLKNGEIDIIIGTHSLLEDTVEFNKLGLVITD
;
A
#
# COMPACT_ATOMS: atom_id res chain seq x y z
N ASP A 1 1.85 -24.61 34.31
CA ASP A 1 1.09 -23.44 34.79
C ASP A 1 0.29 -23.88 35.98
N THR A 2 0.61 -23.34 37.16
CA THR A 2 -0.14 -23.55 38.38
C THR A 2 -1.51 -22.88 38.27
N PRO A 3 -2.63 -23.56 38.50
CA PRO A 3 -3.94 -22.91 38.46
C PRO A 3 -4.02 -21.83 39.56
N LEU A 4 -4.54 -20.65 39.17
CA LEU A 4 -4.85 -19.58 40.11
C LEU A 4 -6.08 -20.02 40.90
N ILE A 5 -5.91 -20.22 42.23
CA ILE A 5 -6.98 -20.60 43.14
C ILE A 5 -7.39 -19.37 43.94
N ASP A 6 -8.65 -18.96 43.86
CA ASP A 6 -9.21 -17.90 44.71
C ASP A 6 -9.53 -18.51 46.10
N LEU A 7 -9.23 -17.77 47.14
CA LEU A 7 -9.70 -18.10 48.48
C LEU A 7 -11.22 -17.91 48.60
N PRO A 8 -11.95 -18.72 49.39
CA PRO A 8 -13.36 -18.50 49.63
C PRO A 8 -13.58 -17.08 50.17
N ASN A 9 -14.28 -16.23 49.45
CA ASN A 9 -14.55 -14.81 49.65
C ASN A 9 -13.68 -13.82 48.88
N GLU A 10 -12.75 -14.24 48.01
CA GLU A 10 -11.95 -13.35 47.18
C GLU A 10 -12.30 -13.47 45.69
N ASN A 11 -13.49 -13.37 45.24
CA ASN A 11 -13.94 -13.54 43.84
C ASN A 11 -13.13 -12.70 42.80
N LYS A 12 -11.80 -12.73 42.89
CA LYS A 12 -10.89 -11.92 42.07
C LYS A 12 -10.60 -12.53 40.71
N ASN A 13 -10.59 -13.85 40.60
CA ASN A 13 -10.19 -14.57 39.39
C ASN A 13 -11.23 -15.60 38.89
N THR A 14 -12.34 -15.77 39.61
CA THR A 14 -13.41 -16.72 39.25
C THR A 14 -14.74 -16.01 39.06
N GLY A 15 -15.55 -16.49 38.13
CA GLY A 15 -16.90 -15.99 37.88
C GLY A 15 -17.00 -14.64 37.18
N ARG A 16 -15.89 -14.07 36.66
CA ARG A 16 -15.87 -12.83 35.90
C ARG A 16 -14.91 -12.89 34.72
N ILE A 17 -15.13 -12.03 33.75
CA ILE A 17 -14.18 -11.78 32.65
C ILE A 17 -13.09 -10.86 33.20
N PHE A 18 -11.82 -11.21 32.97
CA PHE A 18 -10.70 -10.41 33.43
C PHE A 18 -9.61 -10.31 32.34
N PRO A 19 -8.85 -9.21 32.30
CA PRO A 19 -7.81 -9.01 31.32
C PRO A 19 -6.58 -9.87 31.64
N VAL A 20 -5.93 -10.36 30.57
CA VAL A 20 -4.64 -11.06 30.64
C VAL A 20 -3.58 -10.14 30.06
N TYR A 21 -2.65 -9.67 30.87
CA TYR A 21 -1.56 -8.79 30.45
C TYR A 21 -0.27 -9.59 30.24
N PRO A 22 0.64 -9.09 29.37
CA PRO A 22 1.96 -9.69 29.22
C PRO A 22 2.71 -9.73 30.56
N ASN A 23 3.20 -10.90 30.94
CA ASN A 23 3.96 -11.07 32.17
C ASN A 23 5.43 -10.75 31.96
N THR A 24 6.08 -10.08 32.92
CA THR A 24 7.52 -9.83 32.93
C THR A 24 8.13 -10.40 34.22
N LYS A 25 9.47 -10.59 34.26
CA LYS A 25 10.18 -11.12 35.43
C LYS A 25 9.91 -10.34 36.72
N LYS A 26 9.49 -9.07 36.65
CA LYS A 26 9.30 -8.20 37.81
C LYS A 26 7.84 -7.80 38.07
N LEU A 27 6.93 -8.00 37.10
CA LEU A 27 5.54 -7.57 37.19
C LEU A 27 4.62 -8.75 36.87
N SER A 28 3.92 -9.26 37.90
CA SER A 28 2.91 -10.30 37.68
C SER A 28 1.62 -9.73 37.10
N VAL A 29 0.86 -10.57 36.40
CA VAL A 29 -0.46 -10.18 35.81
C VAL A 29 -1.39 -9.61 36.89
N ASN A 30 -1.44 -10.21 38.07
CA ASN A 30 -2.28 -9.74 39.17
C ASN A 30 -1.88 -8.38 39.71
N TYR A 31 -0.57 -8.10 39.72
CA TYR A 31 -0.07 -6.79 40.12
C TYR A 31 -0.42 -5.70 39.10
N ILE A 32 -0.31 -6.01 37.80
CA ILE A 32 -0.73 -5.09 36.73
C ILE A 32 -2.23 -4.81 36.81
N ARG A 33 -3.07 -5.85 37.00
CA ARG A 33 -4.52 -5.67 37.19
C ARG A 33 -4.83 -4.70 38.32
N LYS A 34 -4.19 -4.89 39.47
CA LYS A 34 -4.39 -4.06 40.66
C LYS A 34 -3.97 -2.60 40.42
N ILE A 35 -2.87 -2.38 39.68
CA ILE A 35 -2.45 -1.03 39.28
C ILE A 35 -3.52 -0.36 38.42
N ILE A 36 -4.07 -1.09 37.45
CA ILE A 36 -5.09 -0.55 36.53
C ILE A 36 -6.40 -0.31 37.27
N GLU A 37 -6.84 -1.22 38.15
CA GLU A 37 -8.00 -1.00 39.02
C GLU A 37 -7.84 0.27 39.86
N ASN A 38 -6.72 0.42 40.57
CA ASN A 38 -6.43 1.59 41.38
C ASN A 38 -6.35 2.88 40.54
N ALA A 39 -5.83 2.80 39.30
CA ALA A 39 -5.78 3.93 38.40
C ALA A 39 -7.20 4.42 38.04
N PHE A 40 -8.11 3.53 37.71
CA PHE A 40 -9.50 3.89 37.42
C PHE A 40 -10.22 4.46 38.66
N GLU A 41 -9.96 3.90 39.85
CA GLU A 41 -10.55 4.43 41.10
C GLU A 41 -9.99 5.80 41.47
N SER A 42 -8.72 6.08 41.17
CA SER A 42 -8.07 7.34 41.51
C SER A 42 -8.24 8.42 40.44
N LEU A 43 -8.64 8.08 39.22
CA LEU A 43 -8.91 9.03 38.15
C LEU A 43 -10.22 9.79 38.40
N ASN A 44 -10.12 10.95 39.02
CA ASN A 44 -11.24 11.89 39.19
C ASN A 44 -11.59 12.64 37.89
N THR A 45 -10.76 12.52 36.84
CA THR A 45 -10.93 13.18 35.56
C THR A 45 -11.39 12.16 34.52
N LYS A 46 -12.40 12.52 33.74
CA LYS A 46 -12.82 11.73 32.59
C LYS A 46 -11.74 11.81 31.50
N ILE A 47 -11.55 10.70 30.80
CA ILE A 47 -10.74 10.66 29.59
C ILE A 47 -11.46 11.47 28.50
N ASP A 48 -10.77 12.40 27.88
CA ASP A 48 -11.34 13.26 26.86
C ASP A 48 -11.79 12.45 25.64
N GLU A 49 -12.91 12.85 25.04
CA GLU A 49 -13.40 12.25 23.82
C GLU A 49 -12.57 12.71 22.63
N THR A 50 -11.98 11.75 21.93
CA THR A 50 -11.09 12.00 20.78
C THR A 50 -11.83 12.03 19.45
N LEU A 51 -13.00 11.37 19.36
CA LEU A 51 -13.80 11.33 18.14
C LEU A 51 -14.85 12.46 18.13
N PRO A 52 -15.09 13.08 16.98
CA PRO A 52 -16.22 13.99 16.82
C PRO A 52 -17.56 13.32 17.17
N GLU A 53 -18.43 14.03 17.87
CA GLU A 53 -19.71 13.51 18.36
C GLU A 53 -20.57 12.89 17.24
N TYR A 54 -20.55 13.45 16.03
CA TYR A 54 -21.31 12.92 14.91
C TYR A 54 -20.85 11.50 14.47
N LEU A 55 -19.54 11.18 14.63
CA LEU A 55 -19.03 9.84 14.34
C LEU A 55 -19.47 8.85 15.42
N VAL A 56 -19.37 9.23 16.68
CA VAL A 56 -19.82 8.40 17.81
C VAL A 56 -21.29 8.02 17.61
N LYS A 57 -22.15 8.99 17.29
CA LYS A 57 -23.59 8.76 17.01
C LYS A 57 -23.83 7.92 15.78
N LYS A 58 -23.18 8.27 14.63
CA LYS A 58 -23.40 7.61 13.33
C LYS A 58 -23.07 6.13 13.37
N TYR A 59 -21.99 5.75 14.05
CA TYR A 59 -21.51 4.36 14.10
C TYR A 59 -21.90 3.62 15.38
N ASN A 60 -22.71 4.26 16.24
CA ASN A 60 -23.14 3.73 17.53
C ASN A 60 -21.95 3.22 18.34
N LEU A 61 -21.02 4.11 18.64
CA LEU A 61 -19.80 3.81 19.38
C LEU A 61 -19.97 4.22 20.86
N LEU A 62 -19.22 3.54 21.75
CA LEU A 62 -19.08 4.03 23.12
C LEU A 62 -18.24 5.32 23.15
N ASP A 63 -18.44 6.13 24.18
CA ASP A 63 -17.49 7.19 24.52
C ASP A 63 -16.14 6.62 24.96
N SER A 64 -15.07 7.43 24.83
CA SER A 64 -13.70 7.02 25.15
C SER A 64 -13.56 6.44 26.55
N ASN A 65 -14.14 7.12 27.55
CA ASN A 65 -14.02 6.74 28.96
C ASN A 65 -14.68 5.37 29.22
N SER A 66 -15.91 5.16 28.74
CA SER A 66 -16.62 3.88 28.85
C SER A 66 -15.92 2.77 28.09
N ALA A 67 -15.37 3.04 26.90
CA ALA A 67 -14.69 2.04 26.09
C ALA A 67 -13.40 1.55 26.78
N ILE A 68 -12.58 2.46 27.28
CA ILE A 68 -11.34 2.11 27.99
C ILE A 68 -11.63 1.34 29.28
N HIS A 69 -12.67 1.74 30.04
CA HIS A 69 -13.05 0.98 31.23
C HIS A 69 -13.53 -0.43 30.89
N LYS A 70 -14.44 -0.56 29.90
CA LYS A 70 -15.06 -1.84 29.55
C LYS A 70 -14.14 -2.79 28.81
N ILE A 71 -13.07 -2.33 28.15
CA ILE A 71 -12.07 -3.23 27.56
C ILE A 71 -11.24 -3.95 28.64
N HIS A 72 -11.05 -3.32 29.79
CA HIS A 72 -10.33 -3.91 30.93
C HIS A 72 -11.24 -4.70 31.86
N PHE A 73 -12.43 -4.22 32.13
CA PHE A 73 -13.36 -4.78 33.12
C PHE A 73 -14.79 -4.87 32.57
N PRO A 74 -15.01 -5.74 31.55
CA PRO A 74 -16.34 -5.94 30.99
C PRO A 74 -17.20 -6.80 31.91
N ASN A 75 -18.52 -6.52 31.99
CA ASN A 75 -19.47 -7.37 32.69
C ASN A 75 -19.96 -8.54 31.83
N SER A 76 -19.83 -8.43 30.50
CA SER A 76 -20.23 -9.46 29.53
C SER A 76 -19.32 -9.46 28.32
N LEU A 77 -19.38 -10.52 27.50
CA LEU A 77 -18.67 -10.59 26.23
C LEU A 77 -19.20 -9.53 25.23
N ASP A 78 -20.49 -9.23 25.27
CA ASP A 78 -21.09 -8.19 24.42
C ASP A 78 -20.52 -6.80 24.76
N GLU A 79 -20.37 -6.50 26.05
CA GLU A 79 -19.72 -5.25 26.46
C GLU A 79 -18.27 -5.15 25.99
N LEU A 80 -17.54 -6.28 26.06
CA LEU A 80 -16.17 -6.37 25.56
C LEU A 80 -16.11 -6.09 24.06
N GLU A 81 -17.00 -6.68 23.26
CA GLU A 81 -17.04 -6.48 21.82
C GLU A 81 -17.37 -5.03 21.44
N ILE A 82 -18.34 -4.43 22.14
CA ILE A 82 -18.70 -3.02 21.90
C ILE A 82 -17.53 -2.09 22.24
N ALA A 83 -16.84 -2.33 23.35
CA ALA A 83 -15.64 -1.56 23.72
C ALA A 83 -14.51 -1.74 22.70
N ARG A 84 -14.25 -2.98 22.29
CA ARG A 84 -13.26 -3.31 21.27
C ARG A 84 -13.57 -2.61 19.94
N LYS A 85 -14.85 -2.63 19.49
CA LYS A 85 -15.30 -1.96 18.28
C LYS A 85 -14.93 -0.47 18.30
N ARG A 86 -15.14 0.21 19.45
CA ARG A 86 -14.80 1.64 19.59
C ARG A 86 -13.31 1.89 19.45
N LEU A 87 -12.48 1.12 20.14
CA LEU A 87 -11.02 1.31 20.12
C LEU A 87 -10.42 0.98 18.75
N VAL A 88 -10.85 -0.12 18.13
CA VAL A 88 -10.41 -0.49 16.77
C VAL A 88 -10.83 0.55 15.75
N PHE A 89 -12.05 1.09 15.86
CA PHE A 89 -12.52 2.15 14.96
C PHE A 89 -11.61 3.39 15.05
N GLU A 90 -11.27 3.82 16.25
CA GLU A 90 -10.40 4.98 16.46
C GLU A 90 -9.00 4.77 15.92
N GLU A 91 -8.39 3.61 16.20
CA GLU A 91 -7.06 3.25 15.71
C GLU A 91 -7.00 3.24 14.18
N LEU A 92 -7.97 2.57 13.54
CA LEU A 92 -8.04 2.50 12.08
C LEU A 92 -8.33 3.88 11.45
N LEU A 93 -9.23 4.68 12.05
CA LEU A 93 -9.51 6.03 11.57
C LEU A 93 -8.26 6.91 11.63
N THR A 94 -7.53 6.87 12.74
CA THR A 94 -6.28 7.63 12.90
C THR A 94 -5.24 7.22 11.87
N PHE A 95 -5.11 5.91 11.63
CA PHE A 95 -4.20 5.38 10.62
C PHE A 95 -4.59 5.83 9.20
N GLU A 96 -5.87 5.72 8.84
CA GLU A 96 -6.38 6.17 7.54
C GLU A 96 -6.21 7.67 7.32
N LEU A 97 -6.48 8.49 8.35
CA LEU A 97 -6.26 9.93 8.29
C LEU A 97 -4.79 10.28 8.09
N ALA A 98 -3.87 9.57 8.74
CA ALA A 98 -2.44 9.76 8.54
C ALA A 98 -2.03 9.42 7.11
N LEU A 99 -2.50 8.29 6.55
CA LEU A 99 -2.25 7.91 5.16
C LEU A 99 -2.81 8.91 4.16
N LEU A 100 -4.05 9.39 4.38
CA LEU A 100 -4.67 10.41 3.54
C LEU A 100 -3.92 11.74 3.60
N SER A 101 -3.44 12.13 4.78
CA SER A 101 -2.63 13.34 4.95
C SER A 101 -1.32 13.24 4.16
N LEU A 102 -0.61 12.12 4.28
CA LEU A 102 0.59 11.86 3.49
C LEU A 102 0.29 11.88 1.98
N LYS A 103 -0.76 11.18 1.55
CA LYS A 103 -1.17 11.17 0.15
C LYS A 103 -1.48 12.57 -0.37
N ASN A 104 -2.17 13.40 0.42
CA ASN A 104 -2.48 14.77 0.02
C ASN A 104 -1.21 15.63 -0.07
N GLN A 105 -0.26 15.52 0.85
CA GLN A 105 1.02 16.21 0.75
C GLN A 105 1.75 15.86 -0.55
N TYR A 106 1.86 14.57 -0.88
CA TYR A 106 2.49 14.13 -2.12
C TYR A 106 1.74 14.60 -3.37
N SER A 107 0.42 14.72 -3.33
CA SER A 107 -0.37 15.12 -4.50
C SER A 107 -0.47 16.64 -4.70
N THR A 108 -0.25 17.45 -3.65
CA THR A 108 -0.34 18.92 -3.74
C THR A 108 1.02 19.59 -3.96
N ASP A 109 2.09 19.01 -3.40
CA ASP A 109 3.42 19.64 -3.40
C ASP A 109 4.29 19.21 -4.60
N ILE A 110 3.97 18.08 -5.23
CA ILE A 110 4.73 17.55 -6.37
C ILE A 110 3.85 17.62 -7.63
N LYS A 111 4.21 18.54 -8.54
CA LYS A 111 3.62 18.52 -9.88
C LYS A 111 3.98 17.22 -10.55
N GLY A 112 2.97 16.49 -11.01
CA GLY A 112 3.11 15.28 -11.79
C GLY A 112 3.68 15.57 -13.19
N ILE A 113 4.14 14.52 -13.83
CA ILE A 113 4.49 14.58 -15.25
C ILE A 113 3.20 14.52 -16.04
N GLN A 114 2.95 15.59 -16.82
CA GLN A 114 1.82 15.62 -17.75
C GLN A 114 2.27 15.05 -19.08
N TYR A 115 1.70 13.93 -19.48
CA TYR A 115 2.01 13.29 -20.75
C TYR A 115 1.25 13.95 -21.91
N ASP A 116 1.76 13.75 -23.13
CA ASP A 116 1.19 14.36 -24.32
C ASP A 116 -0.22 13.80 -24.62
N LYS A 117 -1.21 14.70 -24.69
CA LYS A 117 -2.60 14.35 -24.99
C LYS A 117 -2.82 13.89 -26.42
N ASN A 118 -1.88 14.19 -27.33
CA ASN A 118 -1.94 13.75 -28.71
C ASN A 118 -1.42 12.32 -28.89
N VAL A 119 -0.85 11.71 -27.87
CA VAL A 119 -0.44 10.32 -27.87
C VAL A 119 -1.62 9.45 -27.41
N HIS A 120 -2.21 8.72 -28.34
CA HIS A 120 -3.39 7.92 -28.07
C HIS A 120 -3.01 6.46 -27.79
N MET A 121 -3.50 5.92 -26.69
CA MET A 121 -3.34 4.48 -26.37
C MET A 121 -4.04 3.57 -27.40
N SER A 122 -5.00 4.09 -28.16
CA SER A 122 -5.69 3.36 -29.23
C SER A 122 -4.74 2.79 -30.28
N ASP A 123 -3.62 3.42 -30.55
CA ASP A 123 -2.68 2.99 -31.57
C ASP A 123 -2.09 1.62 -31.24
N VAL A 124 -1.66 1.44 -29.98
CA VAL A 124 -1.14 0.15 -29.51
C VAL A 124 -2.29 -0.84 -29.24
N ILE A 125 -3.45 -0.40 -28.76
CA ILE A 125 -4.62 -1.26 -28.53
C ILE A 125 -5.06 -1.93 -29.84
N ASN A 126 -5.11 -1.17 -30.94
CA ASN A 126 -5.51 -1.68 -32.26
C ASN A 126 -4.48 -2.65 -32.88
N SER A 127 -3.24 -2.62 -32.42
CA SER A 127 -2.20 -3.54 -32.88
C SER A 127 -2.16 -4.89 -32.13
N LEU A 128 -2.94 -5.01 -31.04
CA LEU A 128 -2.95 -6.23 -30.25
C LEU A 128 -3.57 -7.40 -31.02
N PRO A 129 -3.03 -8.64 -30.90
CA PRO A 129 -3.61 -9.82 -31.56
C PRO A 129 -4.89 -10.34 -30.90
N PHE A 130 -5.39 -9.63 -29.89
CA PHE A 130 -6.59 -9.97 -29.13
C PHE A 130 -7.37 -8.70 -28.75
N ARG A 131 -8.60 -8.85 -28.35
CA ARG A 131 -9.44 -7.74 -27.89
C ARG A 131 -9.34 -7.57 -26.37
N LEU A 132 -9.24 -6.34 -25.90
CA LEU A 132 -9.29 -6.02 -24.49
C LEU A 132 -10.72 -6.20 -23.94
N THR A 133 -10.81 -6.59 -22.68
CA THR A 133 -12.08 -6.65 -21.96
C THR A 133 -12.59 -5.25 -21.64
N LYS A 134 -13.90 -5.12 -21.36
CA LYS A 134 -14.48 -3.83 -20.92
C LYS A 134 -13.84 -3.30 -19.66
N ALA A 135 -13.42 -4.17 -18.73
CA ALA A 135 -12.74 -3.78 -17.51
C ALA A 135 -11.35 -3.19 -17.79
N GLN A 136 -10.57 -3.82 -18.69
CA GLN A 136 -9.27 -3.32 -19.10
C GLN A 136 -9.38 -1.96 -19.81
N LEU A 137 -10.34 -1.79 -20.71
CA LEU A 137 -10.58 -0.52 -21.39
C LEU A 137 -10.93 0.59 -20.39
N ARG A 138 -11.82 0.33 -19.44
CA ARG A 138 -12.18 1.30 -18.40
C ARG A 138 -10.95 1.71 -17.55
N VAL A 139 -10.14 0.75 -17.14
CA VAL A 139 -8.93 1.04 -16.35
C VAL A 139 -7.93 1.86 -17.17
N LEU A 140 -7.77 1.57 -18.46
CA LEU A 140 -6.91 2.34 -19.34
C LEU A 140 -7.40 3.78 -19.52
N GLU A 141 -8.71 4.00 -19.64
CA GLU A 141 -9.29 5.35 -19.67
C GLU A 141 -9.02 6.14 -18.40
N GLU A 142 -9.06 5.48 -17.24
CA GLU A 142 -8.74 6.10 -15.95
C GLU A 142 -7.24 6.44 -15.85
N ILE A 143 -6.37 5.52 -16.26
CA ILE A 143 -4.91 5.73 -16.29
C ILE A 143 -4.56 6.87 -17.28
N ASP A 144 -5.20 6.87 -18.44
CA ASP A 144 -4.98 7.89 -19.46
C ASP A 144 -5.29 9.31 -18.95
N LYS A 145 -6.41 9.47 -18.28
CA LYS A 145 -6.81 10.73 -17.62
C LYS A 145 -5.81 11.15 -16.54
N ASP A 146 -5.33 10.21 -15.73
CA ASP A 146 -4.32 10.53 -14.72
C ASP A 146 -2.99 10.94 -15.35
N MET A 147 -2.54 10.24 -16.40
CA MET A 147 -1.31 10.55 -17.13
C MET A 147 -1.38 11.91 -17.81
N GLU A 148 -2.55 12.36 -18.24
CA GLU A 148 -2.77 13.68 -18.83
C GLU A 148 -2.96 14.80 -17.81
N SER A 149 -3.08 14.48 -16.53
CA SER A 149 -3.22 15.45 -15.46
C SER A 149 -1.86 16.02 -15.03
N ASP A 150 -1.88 17.14 -14.32
CA ASP A 150 -0.70 17.73 -13.68
C ASP A 150 -0.36 17.13 -12.33
N LYS A 151 -1.09 16.09 -11.93
CA LYS A 151 -0.89 15.38 -10.64
C LYS A 151 -0.08 14.12 -10.84
N SER A 152 0.77 13.80 -9.86
CA SER A 152 1.51 12.54 -9.87
C SER A 152 0.55 11.35 -9.75
N MET A 153 0.54 10.48 -10.77
CA MET A 153 -0.26 9.26 -10.75
C MET A 153 0.35 8.24 -9.77
N ASN A 154 -0.47 7.75 -8.84
CA ASN A 154 -0.13 6.62 -7.98
C ASN A 154 -1.33 5.66 -7.93
N ARG A 155 -1.28 4.61 -8.75
CA ARG A 155 -2.38 3.65 -8.93
C ARG A 155 -1.96 2.23 -8.61
N LEU A 156 -2.80 1.55 -7.84
CA LEU A 156 -2.76 0.09 -7.67
C LEU A 156 -3.71 -0.56 -8.68
N LEU A 157 -3.15 -1.36 -9.61
CA LEU A 157 -3.93 -2.20 -10.51
C LEU A 157 -4.10 -3.60 -9.90
N GLN A 158 -5.31 -3.90 -9.44
CA GLN A 158 -5.64 -5.20 -8.86
C GLN A 158 -6.47 -6.05 -9.83
N GLY A 159 -6.18 -7.35 -9.86
CA GLY A 159 -6.91 -8.33 -10.67
C GLY A 159 -6.31 -9.73 -10.49
N ASP A 160 -7.07 -10.75 -10.86
CA ASP A 160 -6.66 -12.15 -10.74
C ASP A 160 -5.45 -12.49 -11.64
N VAL A 161 -4.81 -13.61 -11.36
CA VAL A 161 -3.75 -14.15 -12.23
C VAL A 161 -4.33 -14.42 -13.61
N GLY A 162 -3.64 -13.96 -14.65
CA GLY A 162 -4.12 -14.09 -16.04
C GLY A 162 -5.17 -13.05 -16.47
N SER A 163 -5.56 -12.09 -15.62
CA SER A 163 -6.52 -11.03 -15.98
C SER A 163 -5.96 -10.00 -16.98
N GLY A 164 -4.69 -10.10 -17.36
CA GLY A 164 -4.03 -9.21 -18.34
C GLY A 164 -3.52 -7.90 -17.75
N LYS A 165 -3.15 -7.85 -16.47
CA LYS A 165 -2.50 -6.66 -15.85
C LYS A 165 -1.28 -6.19 -16.64
N THR A 166 -0.47 -7.12 -17.12
CA THR A 166 0.74 -6.82 -17.90
C THR A 166 0.45 -6.07 -19.21
N VAL A 167 -0.67 -6.36 -19.87
CA VAL A 167 -1.03 -5.61 -21.10
C VAL A 167 -1.45 -4.18 -20.79
N VAL A 168 -2.12 -3.93 -19.68
CA VAL A 168 -2.44 -2.57 -19.22
C VAL A 168 -1.15 -1.79 -18.91
N ALA A 169 -0.22 -2.42 -18.20
CA ALA A 169 1.11 -1.84 -17.91
C ALA A 169 1.86 -1.48 -19.21
N MET A 170 1.83 -2.35 -20.20
CA MET A 170 2.49 -2.17 -21.49
C MET A 170 1.90 -1.01 -22.29
N ILE A 171 0.57 -0.88 -22.32
CA ILE A 171 -0.13 0.22 -23.00
C ILE A 171 0.18 1.56 -22.32
N SER A 172 0.24 1.57 -20.99
CA SER A 172 0.63 2.76 -20.24
C SER A 172 2.09 3.15 -20.50
N ALA A 173 2.99 2.16 -20.57
CA ALA A 173 4.38 2.37 -20.92
C ALA A 173 4.54 2.95 -22.36
N TYR A 174 3.75 2.45 -23.31
CA TYR A 174 3.71 3.01 -24.66
C TYR A 174 3.40 4.51 -24.65
N LYS A 175 2.36 4.95 -23.93
CA LYS A 175 2.00 6.37 -23.83
C LYS A 175 3.13 7.18 -23.24
N ALA A 176 3.78 6.69 -22.19
CA ALA A 176 4.89 7.39 -21.55
C ALA A 176 6.08 7.57 -22.51
N VAL A 177 6.46 6.50 -23.22
CA VAL A 177 7.57 6.57 -24.18
C VAL A 177 7.26 7.49 -25.35
N LYS A 178 6.07 7.40 -25.92
CA LYS A 178 5.64 8.28 -27.04
C LYS A 178 5.51 9.74 -26.62
N SER A 179 5.33 10.01 -25.32
CA SER A 179 5.38 11.36 -24.74
C SER A 179 6.82 11.84 -24.44
N GLY A 180 7.84 11.05 -24.80
CA GLY A 180 9.25 11.43 -24.66
C GLY A 180 9.87 11.11 -23.30
N TYR A 181 9.32 10.15 -22.56
CA TYR A 181 9.83 9.73 -21.25
C TYR A 181 10.33 8.29 -21.28
N GLN A 182 11.25 7.97 -20.38
CA GLN A 182 11.68 6.60 -20.11
C GLN A 182 10.78 5.94 -19.09
N VAL A 183 10.70 4.61 -19.17
CA VAL A 183 9.89 3.77 -18.27
C VAL A 183 10.77 2.75 -17.58
N ALA A 184 10.57 2.58 -16.27
CA ALA A 184 11.14 1.49 -15.48
C ALA A 184 10.06 0.47 -15.12
N VAL A 185 10.31 -0.81 -15.39
CA VAL A 185 9.41 -1.92 -15.03
C VAL A 185 10.17 -2.84 -14.08
N MET A 186 9.73 -2.91 -12.83
CA MET A 186 10.33 -3.74 -11.81
C MET A 186 9.54 -5.03 -11.62
N ALA A 187 10.21 -6.16 -11.73
CA ALA A 187 9.65 -7.48 -11.46
C ALA A 187 10.34 -8.13 -10.25
N PRO A 188 9.65 -8.98 -9.46
CA PRO A 188 10.21 -9.58 -8.26
C PRO A 188 11.33 -10.59 -8.54
N THR A 189 11.34 -11.20 -9.72
CA THR A 189 12.33 -12.22 -10.10
C THR A 189 12.91 -11.99 -11.49
N THR A 190 14.12 -12.51 -11.74
CA THR A 190 14.78 -12.43 -13.05
C THR A 190 14.00 -13.16 -14.14
N ILE A 191 13.30 -14.25 -13.79
CA ILE A 191 12.47 -15.02 -14.72
C ILE A 191 11.31 -14.15 -15.20
N LEU A 192 10.60 -13.51 -14.28
CA LEU A 192 9.49 -12.61 -14.62
C LEU A 192 9.96 -11.38 -15.40
N ALA A 193 11.10 -10.79 -15.02
CA ALA A 193 11.69 -9.68 -15.77
C ALA A 193 11.99 -10.09 -17.23
N SER A 194 12.55 -11.27 -17.44
CA SER A 194 12.81 -11.79 -18.78
C SER A 194 11.53 -12.09 -19.58
N GLN A 195 10.49 -12.61 -18.92
CA GLN A 195 9.17 -12.80 -19.55
C GLN A 195 8.52 -11.48 -19.94
N HIS A 196 8.62 -10.45 -19.08
CA HIS A 196 8.13 -9.12 -19.40
C HIS A 196 8.88 -8.54 -20.61
N LEU A 197 10.21 -8.66 -20.68
CA LEU A 197 10.98 -8.20 -21.83
C LEU A 197 10.47 -8.81 -23.14
N VAL A 198 10.29 -10.13 -23.17
CA VAL A 198 9.78 -10.83 -24.37
C VAL A 198 8.38 -10.32 -24.74
N ASN A 199 7.49 -10.16 -23.77
CA ASN A 199 6.13 -9.70 -24.01
C ASN A 199 6.07 -8.25 -24.47
N PHE A 200 6.90 -7.38 -23.90
CA PHE A 200 6.98 -5.96 -24.27
C PHE A 200 7.55 -5.82 -25.69
N ASN A 201 8.65 -6.48 -26.00
CA ASN A 201 9.23 -6.45 -27.35
C ASN A 201 8.26 -6.95 -28.41
N LYS A 202 7.55 -8.07 -28.17
CA LYS A 202 6.59 -8.64 -29.12
C LYS A 202 5.53 -7.64 -29.59
N ILE A 203 5.18 -6.68 -28.77
CA ILE A 203 4.12 -5.70 -29.10
C ILE A 203 4.72 -4.33 -29.43
N LEU A 204 5.75 -3.91 -28.71
CA LEU A 204 6.24 -2.53 -28.78
C LEU A 204 7.34 -2.31 -29.83
N ASP A 205 8.03 -3.37 -30.29
CA ASP A 205 9.05 -3.28 -31.33
C ASP A 205 8.53 -2.62 -32.62
N GLN A 206 7.30 -2.91 -33.02
CA GLN A 206 6.69 -2.32 -34.22
C GLN A 206 6.52 -0.79 -34.13
N PHE A 207 6.56 -0.26 -32.92
CA PHE A 207 6.50 1.18 -32.68
C PHE A 207 7.88 1.83 -32.49
N GLY A 208 8.95 1.05 -32.69
CA GLY A 208 10.34 1.50 -32.53
C GLY A 208 10.74 1.76 -31.09
N ILE A 209 10.05 1.14 -30.09
CA ILE A 209 10.32 1.28 -28.66
C ILE A 209 11.37 0.24 -28.27
N ARG A 210 12.47 0.69 -27.68
CA ARG A 210 13.63 -0.12 -27.32
C ARG A 210 13.52 -0.55 -25.86
N CYS A 211 13.26 -1.83 -25.62
CA CYS A 211 13.23 -2.42 -24.28
C CYS A 211 14.55 -3.16 -24.00
N GLU A 212 15.05 -3.03 -22.79
CA GLU A 212 16.30 -3.69 -22.36
C GLU A 212 16.14 -4.29 -20.96
N LEU A 213 16.99 -5.25 -20.62
CA LEU A 213 16.95 -5.97 -19.33
C LEU A 213 18.11 -5.55 -18.43
N LEU A 214 17.82 -5.25 -17.16
CA LEU A 214 18.81 -4.99 -16.13
C LEU A 214 18.62 -5.94 -14.94
N ILE A 215 19.42 -7.00 -14.89
CA ILE A 215 19.36 -8.05 -13.85
C ILE A 215 20.75 -8.35 -13.30
N SER A 216 20.81 -8.95 -12.13
CA SER A 216 22.05 -9.25 -11.43
C SER A 216 22.96 -10.27 -12.15
N SER A 217 22.40 -11.09 -13.05
CA SER A 217 23.17 -12.10 -13.81
C SER A 217 23.95 -11.53 -15.00
N LEU A 218 23.77 -10.25 -15.33
CA LEU A 218 24.58 -9.59 -16.35
C LEU A 218 26.05 -9.46 -15.91
N THR A 219 26.97 -9.64 -16.84
CA THR A 219 28.38 -9.34 -16.59
C THR A 219 28.58 -7.85 -16.31
N LYS A 220 29.64 -7.49 -15.59
CA LYS A 220 29.95 -6.09 -15.30
C LYS A 220 29.98 -5.21 -16.57
N LYS A 221 30.58 -5.72 -17.65
CA LYS A 221 30.65 -5.02 -18.93
C LYS A 221 29.26 -4.80 -19.56
N GLN A 222 28.41 -5.84 -19.54
CA GLN A 222 27.04 -5.73 -20.07
C GLN A 222 26.23 -4.74 -19.24
N LYS A 223 26.31 -4.84 -17.88
CA LYS A 223 25.62 -3.94 -16.98
C LYS A 223 26.03 -2.48 -17.24
N GLN A 224 27.32 -2.21 -17.34
CA GLN A 224 27.84 -0.88 -17.63
C GLN A 224 27.33 -0.35 -18.98
N ASN A 225 27.35 -1.15 -20.05
CA ASN A 225 26.81 -0.76 -21.34
C ASN A 225 25.33 -0.41 -21.28
N VAL A 226 24.51 -1.21 -20.60
CA VAL A 226 23.07 -0.93 -20.40
C VAL A 226 22.87 0.39 -19.65
N LEU A 227 23.63 0.63 -18.57
CA LEU A 227 23.55 1.84 -17.79
C LEU A 227 23.93 3.09 -18.59
N GLU A 228 24.98 3.04 -19.39
CA GLU A 228 25.40 4.14 -20.25
C GLU A 228 24.33 4.46 -21.31
N ARG A 229 23.78 3.45 -21.97
CA ARG A 229 22.71 3.60 -22.97
C ARG A 229 21.41 4.13 -22.34
N LEU A 230 21.07 3.70 -21.12
CA LEU A 230 19.92 4.19 -20.37
C LEU A 230 20.08 5.68 -20.07
N LYS A 231 21.24 6.08 -19.55
CA LYS A 231 21.59 7.47 -19.23
C LYS A 231 21.56 8.36 -20.47
N ASN A 232 21.97 7.85 -21.63
CA ASN A 232 21.96 8.58 -22.89
C ASN A 232 20.57 8.65 -23.56
N GLY A 233 19.55 7.98 -23.03
CA GLY A 233 18.21 7.94 -23.60
C GLY A 233 18.09 7.02 -24.82
N GLU A 234 19.02 6.09 -24.99
CA GLU A 234 18.98 5.08 -26.05
C GLU A 234 18.08 3.89 -25.73
N ILE A 235 17.69 3.74 -24.46
CA ILE A 235 16.75 2.74 -23.96
C ILE A 235 15.49 3.47 -23.52
N ASP A 236 14.34 3.07 -24.04
CA ASP A 236 13.05 3.68 -23.75
C ASP A 236 12.39 3.01 -22.54
N ILE A 237 12.48 1.67 -22.44
CA ILE A 237 11.92 0.90 -21.33
C ILE A 237 13.01 -0.01 -20.76
N ILE A 238 13.31 0.16 -19.48
CA ILE A 238 14.20 -0.75 -18.75
C ILE A 238 13.38 -1.69 -17.88
N ILE A 239 13.59 -2.98 -18.00
CA ILE A 239 12.91 -4.01 -17.22
C ILE A 239 13.95 -4.69 -16.34
N GLY A 240 13.67 -4.84 -15.04
CA GLY A 240 14.64 -5.45 -14.16
C GLY A 240 14.07 -5.87 -12.82
N THR A 241 14.96 -6.26 -11.93
CA THR A 241 14.65 -6.59 -10.54
C THR A 241 15.11 -5.43 -9.62
N HIS A 242 15.38 -5.72 -8.37
CA HIS A 242 15.95 -4.74 -7.43
C HIS A 242 17.25 -4.06 -7.94
N SER A 243 17.89 -4.60 -8.98
CA SER A 243 19.02 -3.94 -9.64
C SER A 243 18.68 -2.56 -10.19
N LEU A 244 17.40 -2.27 -10.43
CA LEU A 244 16.93 -0.93 -10.85
C LEU A 244 16.99 0.11 -9.73
N LEU A 245 17.11 -0.31 -8.48
CA LEU A 245 17.13 0.56 -7.30
C LEU A 245 18.57 0.93 -6.87
N GLU A 246 19.59 0.43 -7.59
CA GLU A 246 20.97 0.77 -7.27
C GLU A 246 21.28 2.23 -7.62
N ASP A 247 22.07 2.91 -6.78
CA ASP A 247 22.46 4.33 -6.97
C ASP A 247 23.17 4.59 -8.31
N THR A 248 23.68 3.55 -8.95
CA THR A 248 24.36 3.62 -10.25
C THR A 248 23.41 3.72 -11.44
N VAL A 249 22.10 3.56 -11.23
CA VAL A 249 21.09 3.60 -12.28
C VAL A 249 20.62 5.05 -12.49
N GLU A 250 21.08 5.66 -13.56
CA GLU A 250 20.70 7.01 -13.93
C GLU A 250 19.86 7.00 -15.21
N PHE A 251 18.73 7.70 -15.17
CA PHE A 251 17.85 7.88 -16.33
C PHE A 251 18.08 9.25 -16.96
N ASN A 252 17.89 9.34 -18.27
CA ASN A 252 17.84 10.63 -18.96
C ASN A 252 16.55 11.38 -18.57
N LYS A 253 15.39 10.73 -18.73
CA LYS A 253 14.09 11.34 -18.48
C LYS A 253 13.07 10.30 -18.02
N LEU A 254 13.23 9.80 -16.79
CA LEU A 254 12.28 8.85 -16.20
C LEU A 254 10.92 9.50 -16.00
N GLY A 255 9.86 8.91 -16.54
CA GLY A 255 8.49 9.40 -16.41
C GLY A 255 7.53 8.43 -15.74
N LEU A 256 7.69 7.12 -15.95
CA LEU A 256 6.79 6.12 -15.42
C LEU A 256 7.57 4.99 -14.75
N VAL A 257 7.12 4.61 -13.56
CA VAL A 257 7.61 3.41 -12.86
C VAL A 257 6.45 2.44 -12.69
N ILE A 258 6.67 1.19 -13.06
CA ILE A 258 5.71 0.10 -12.94
C ILE A 258 6.34 -0.97 -12.04
N THR A 259 5.65 -1.37 -10.99
CA THR A 259 6.08 -2.45 -10.09
C THR A 259 5.10 -3.61 -10.19
N ASP A 260 5.59 -4.81 -10.51
CA ASP A 260 4.79 -6.03 -10.61
C ASP A 260 4.91 -6.87 -9.32
#